data_1ffc0b0791686a06ecb8df1f20bed20b
#
_entry.id   1ffc0b0791686a06ecb8df1f20bed20b
#
_cell.length_a   1.000
_cell.length_b   1.000
_cell.length_c   1.000
_cell.angle_alpha   90.00
_cell.angle_beta   90.00
_cell.angle_gamma   90.00
#
_symmetry.space_group_name_H-M   'P 1'
#
loop_
_entity.id
_entity.type
_entity.pdbx_description
1 polymer ?
#
loop_
_entity_poly.entity_id
_entity_poly.type
_entity_poly.pdbx_seq_one_letter_code
_entity_poly.pdbx_strand_id
1 'polypeptide(L)'
;MKILAFTGAGISKQSNIPTFMERPDVREKLFRSYANVHHEEYNEVIKQLKANMNGAKPNDGHIALAEYNIPVITMNIDGLHKLAGSEALELHGGLPEDDEMDIAYSLYNKPVLYGDPAPNYQKAYEMVYTLQPEDVFLVVGCSFHTGISVDLREIAKSRGARIIEIQEDAAHNVRKTLEELIGDMK
;
A
#
# COMPACT_ATOMS: atom_id res chain seq x y z
N MET A 1 3.48 11.78 -20.82
CA MET A 1 3.86 10.64 -19.96
C MET A 1 3.22 10.84 -18.59
N LYS A 2 2.41 9.91 -18.16
CA LYS A 2 1.82 9.83 -16.80
C LYS A 2 2.64 8.85 -15.99
N ILE A 3 2.79 9.11 -14.69
CA ILE A 3 3.36 8.15 -13.73
C ILE A 3 2.25 7.76 -12.76
N LEU A 4 2.04 6.46 -12.56
CA LEU A 4 1.14 5.90 -11.56
C LEU A 4 1.96 5.01 -10.65
N ALA A 5 1.99 5.30 -9.35
CA ALA A 5 2.72 4.51 -8.38
C ALA A 5 1.83 3.42 -7.76
N PHE A 6 2.42 2.25 -7.55
CA PHE A 6 1.85 1.15 -6.79
C PHE A 6 2.80 0.75 -5.68
N THR A 7 2.37 0.84 -4.43
CA THR A 7 3.26 0.65 -3.28
C THR A 7 2.81 -0.48 -2.37
N GLY A 8 3.77 -1.19 -1.83
CA GLY A 8 3.60 -2.24 -0.83
C GLY A 8 4.46 -1.99 0.41
N ALA A 9 4.52 -2.97 1.31
CA ALA A 9 5.19 -2.83 2.60
C ALA A 9 6.68 -2.44 2.50
N GLY A 10 7.33 -2.75 1.38
CA GLY A 10 8.74 -2.42 1.16
C GLY A 10 9.05 -0.93 1.18
N ILE A 11 8.10 -0.05 0.78
CA ILE A 11 8.34 1.42 0.85
C ILE A 11 8.44 1.90 2.30
N SER A 12 7.77 1.21 3.24
CA SER A 12 7.69 1.60 4.65
C SER A 12 8.78 0.96 5.53
N LYS A 13 9.64 0.09 4.99
CA LYS A 13 10.73 -0.53 5.76
C LYS A 13 11.65 0.49 6.42
N GLN A 14 12.02 1.53 5.69
CA GLN A 14 12.89 2.61 6.20
C GLN A 14 12.17 3.61 7.13
N SER A 15 10.86 3.41 7.34
CA SER A 15 10.06 4.06 8.37
C SER A 15 9.90 3.20 9.63
N ASN A 16 10.66 2.10 9.73
CA ASN A 16 10.64 1.14 10.84
C ASN A 16 9.29 0.41 11.01
N ILE A 17 8.54 0.24 9.94
CA ILE A 17 7.33 -0.60 9.94
C ILE A 17 7.71 -1.97 9.39
N PRO A 18 7.59 -3.06 10.19
CA PRO A 18 7.86 -4.41 9.73
C PRO A 18 6.83 -4.84 8.69
N THR A 19 7.24 -5.65 7.73
CA THR A 19 6.31 -6.24 6.75
C THR A 19 5.52 -7.37 7.39
N PHE A 20 4.26 -7.60 6.97
CA PHE A 20 3.46 -8.74 7.45
C PHE A 20 4.07 -10.10 7.11
N MET A 21 4.91 -10.19 6.09
CA MET A 21 5.64 -11.41 5.76
C MET A 21 6.63 -11.82 6.85
N GLU A 22 7.09 -10.85 7.65
CA GLU A 22 7.97 -11.05 8.80
C GLU A 22 7.20 -11.42 10.09
N ARG A 23 5.86 -11.41 10.05
CA ARG A 23 4.96 -11.68 11.18
C ARG A 23 3.86 -12.68 10.80
N PRO A 24 4.20 -13.99 10.58
CA PRO A 24 3.23 -15.01 10.23
C PRO A 24 2.11 -15.17 11.26
N ASP A 25 2.44 -15.02 12.55
CA ASP A 25 1.51 -15.07 13.69
C ASP A 25 0.42 -14.00 13.60
N VAL A 26 0.74 -12.82 13.09
CA VAL A 26 -0.23 -11.75 12.85
C VAL A 26 -1.08 -12.08 11.61
N ARG A 27 -0.44 -12.52 10.52
CA ARG A 27 -1.13 -12.80 9.26
C ARG A 27 -2.23 -13.86 9.39
N GLU A 28 -1.98 -14.92 10.19
CA GLU A 28 -2.96 -15.98 10.45
C GLU A 28 -4.22 -15.45 11.16
N LYS A 29 -4.11 -14.35 11.90
CA LYS A 29 -5.22 -13.74 12.61
C LYS A 29 -5.98 -12.68 11.80
N LEU A 30 -5.51 -12.36 10.59
CA LEU A 30 -6.14 -11.37 9.70
C LEU A 30 -7.18 -11.99 8.74
N PHE A 31 -7.83 -13.06 9.17
CA PHE A 31 -8.95 -13.67 8.46
C PHE A 31 -10.28 -13.22 9.08
N ARG A 32 -11.30 -12.94 8.25
CA ARG A 32 -12.63 -12.60 8.73
C ARG A 32 -13.22 -13.71 9.61
N SER A 33 -12.98 -14.96 9.25
CA SER A 33 -13.41 -16.11 10.05
C SER A 33 -12.77 -16.11 11.45
N TYR A 34 -11.51 -15.69 11.58
CA TYR A 34 -10.86 -15.56 12.88
C TYR A 34 -11.47 -14.42 13.69
N ALA A 35 -11.62 -13.24 13.11
CA ALA A 35 -12.23 -12.09 13.76
C ALA A 35 -13.65 -12.37 14.26
N ASN A 36 -14.44 -13.13 13.51
CA ASN A 36 -15.82 -13.48 13.87
C ASN A 36 -15.93 -14.45 15.07
N VAL A 37 -14.88 -15.18 15.40
CA VAL A 37 -14.88 -16.18 16.47
C VAL A 37 -14.06 -15.70 17.70
N HIS A 38 -12.97 -14.99 17.45
CA HIS A 38 -11.99 -14.58 18.46
C HIS A 38 -11.95 -13.04 18.61
N HIS A 39 -13.06 -12.44 19.00
CA HIS A 39 -13.25 -10.99 19.02
C HIS A 39 -12.18 -10.25 19.84
N GLU A 40 -11.95 -10.66 21.08
CA GLU A 40 -11.00 -10.00 21.97
C GLU A 40 -9.56 -10.17 21.50
N GLU A 41 -9.20 -11.38 21.07
CA GLU A 41 -7.85 -11.65 20.57
C GLU A 41 -7.57 -10.89 19.28
N TYR A 42 -8.56 -10.80 18.38
CA TYR A 42 -8.45 -10.02 17.17
C TYR A 42 -8.30 -8.52 17.46
N ASN A 43 -9.13 -7.97 18.35
CA ASN A 43 -9.01 -6.57 18.75
C ASN A 43 -7.63 -6.25 19.34
N GLU A 44 -7.07 -7.17 20.14
CA GLU A 44 -5.72 -7.01 20.68
C GLU A 44 -4.64 -7.02 19.59
N VAL A 45 -4.78 -7.87 18.56
CA VAL A 45 -3.88 -7.87 17.39
C VAL A 45 -3.92 -6.52 16.67
N ILE A 46 -5.10 -5.95 16.47
CA ILE A 46 -5.24 -4.63 15.83
C ILE A 46 -4.64 -3.52 16.69
N LYS A 47 -4.84 -3.56 18.02
CA LYS A 47 -4.20 -2.62 18.95
C LYS A 47 -2.67 -2.69 18.87
N GLN A 48 -2.10 -3.88 18.80
CA GLN A 48 -0.65 -4.09 18.67
C GLN A 48 -0.14 -3.60 17.31
N LEU A 49 -0.87 -3.85 16.21
CA LEU A 49 -0.51 -3.33 14.89
C LEU A 49 -0.47 -1.80 14.89
N LYS A 50 -1.49 -1.16 15.46
CA LYS A 50 -1.53 0.30 15.56
C LYS A 50 -0.41 0.84 16.44
N ALA A 51 -0.12 0.21 17.57
CA ALA A 51 0.99 0.58 18.43
C ALA A 51 2.35 0.49 17.74
N ASN A 52 2.56 -0.56 16.91
CA ASN A 52 3.79 -0.73 16.14
C ASN A 52 3.97 0.32 15.03
N MET A 53 2.88 0.91 14.55
CA MET A 53 2.90 1.98 13.55
C MET A 53 2.92 3.37 14.19
N ASN A 54 2.62 3.46 15.48
CA ASN A 54 2.56 4.72 16.18
C ASN A 54 3.94 5.41 16.22
N GLY A 55 3.97 6.68 15.82
CA GLY A 55 5.21 7.46 15.74
C GLY A 55 6.06 7.20 14.51
N ALA A 56 5.72 6.25 13.65
CA ALA A 56 6.35 6.10 12.35
C ALA A 56 6.12 7.34 11.49
N LYS A 57 7.15 7.74 10.74
CA LYS A 57 7.10 8.92 9.87
C LYS A 57 7.29 8.52 8.42
N PRO A 58 6.65 9.24 7.47
CA PRO A 58 6.96 9.06 6.06
C PRO A 58 8.48 9.22 5.82
N ASN A 59 9.05 8.33 5.04
CA ASN A 59 10.42 8.50 4.55
C ASN A 59 10.42 9.25 3.21
N ASP A 60 11.60 9.52 2.68
CA ASP A 60 11.75 10.33 1.47
C ASP A 60 11.04 9.73 0.24
N GLY A 61 10.85 8.42 0.17
CA GLY A 61 10.06 7.78 -0.89
C GLY A 61 8.59 8.21 -0.88
N HIS A 62 7.97 8.26 0.31
CA HIS A 62 6.59 8.76 0.45
C HIS A 62 6.51 10.26 0.14
N ILE A 63 7.48 11.03 0.66
CA ILE A 63 7.54 12.49 0.48
C ILE A 63 7.73 12.83 -0.99
N ALA A 64 8.61 12.14 -1.70
CA ALA A 64 8.84 12.37 -3.13
C ALA A 64 7.56 12.13 -3.96
N LEU A 65 6.83 11.04 -3.69
CA LEU A 65 5.56 10.78 -4.39
C LEU A 65 4.55 11.90 -4.17
N ALA A 66 4.47 12.46 -2.96
CA ALA A 66 3.60 13.59 -2.64
C ALA A 66 4.05 14.89 -3.33
N GLU A 67 5.33 15.25 -3.23
CA GLU A 67 5.90 16.49 -3.81
C GLU A 67 5.74 16.54 -5.33
N TYR A 68 5.91 15.41 -6.01
CA TYR A 68 5.71 15.31 -7.46
C TYR A 68 4.25 15.07 -7.87
N ASN A 69 3.31 15.08 -6.92
CA ASN A 69 1.87 14.83 -7.14
C ASN A 69 1.61 13.54 -7.92
N ILE A 70 2.34 12.48 -7.60
CA ILE A 70 2.17 11.18 -8.26
C ILE A 70 0.93 10.48 -7.67
N PRO A 71 -0.06 10.07 -8.49
CA PRO A 71 -1.16 9.24 -8.02
C PRO A 71 -0.64 7.91 -7.46
N VAL A 72 -1.15 7.51 -6.30
CA VAL A 72 -0.67 6.30 -5.59
C VAL A 72 -1.81 5.32 -5.39
N ILE A 73 -1.55 4.06 -5.71
CA ILE A 73 -2.31 2.89 -5.23
C ILE A 73 -1.43 2.22 -4.17
N THR A 74 -1.97 1.90 -2.99
CA THR A 74 -1.18 1.26 -1.94
C THR A 74 -1.87 0.05 -1.32
N MET A 75 -1.08 -1.01 -1.06
CA MET A 75 -1.51 -2.14 -0.23
C MET A 75 -1.32 -1.89 1.26
N ASN A 76 -0.63 -0.80 1.63
CA ASN A 76 -0.30 -0.51 3.01
C ASN A 76 -1.50 0.06 3.78
N ILE A 77 -1.53 -0.26 5.08
CA ILE A 77 -2.53 0.22 6.04
C ILE A 77 -1.91 1.18 7.07
N ASP A 78 -0.68 1.61 6.85
CA ASP A 78 0.13 2.40 7.78
C ASP A 78 -0.18 3.91 7.78
N GLY A 79 -0.93 4.39 6.79
CA GLY A 79 -1.30 5.79 6.65
C GLY A 79 -0.15 6.74 6.28
N LEU A 80 1.06 6.23 5.98
CA LEU A 80 2.24 7.08 5.74
C LEU A 80 2.13 7.93 4.47
N HIS A 81 1.44 7.44 3.43
CA HIS A 81 1.17 8.26 2.24
C HIS A 81 0.32 9.49 2.59
N LYS A 82 -0.74 9.30 3.39
CA LYS A 82 -1.59 10.41 3.86
C LYS A 82 -0.80 11.40 4.71
N LEU A 83 0.06 10.91 5.62
CA LEU A 83 0.94 11.77 6.42
C LEU A 83 1.96 12.53 5.57
N ALA A 84 2.38 11.97 4.43
CA ALA A 84 3.25 12.65 3.48
C ALA A 84 2.52 13.68 2.61
N GLY A 85 1.19 13.71 2.63
CA GLY A 85 0.37 14.62 1.82
C GLY A 85 -0.14 14.03 0.50
N SER A 86 -0.01 12.71 0.28
CA SER A 86 -0.58 12.03 -0.89
C SER A 86 -2.02 11.59 -0.65
N GLU A 87 -2.87 11.76 -1.67
CA GLU A 87 -4.17 11.07 -1.75
C GLU A 87 -3.97 9.68 -2.35
N ALA A 88 -3.64 8.69 -1.51
CA ALA A 88 -3.45 7.32 -1.96
C ALA A 88 -4.76 6.53 -1.97
N LEU A 89 -4.95 5.69 -2.99
CA LEU A 89 -6.00 4.68 -3.01
C LEU A 89 -5.56 3.49 -2.15
N GLU A 90 -6.08 3.38 -0.94
CA GLU A 90 -5.78 2.32 0.00
C GLU A 90 -6.58 1.06 -0.34
N LEU A 91 -5.91 0.01 -0.84
CA LEU A 91 -6.55 -1.24 -1.27
C LEU A 91 -7.09 -2.07 -0.12
N HIS A 92 -6.40 -2.00 1.02
CA HIS A 92 -6.73 -2.77 2.22
C HIS A 92 -7.29 -1.90 3.34
N GLY A 93 -7.69 -0.66 3.02
CA GLY A 93 -8.19 0.29 4.00
C GLY A 93 -7.12 0.77 4.97
N GLY A 94 -7.54 1.11 6.17
CA GLY A 94 -6.66 1.58 7.24
C GLY A 94 -6.85 0.81 8.54
N LEU A 95 -6.37 1.36 9.63
CA LEU A 95 -6.65 0.84 10.98
C LEU A 95 -7.83 1.57 11.61
N PRO A 96 -8.55 0.94 12.55
CA PRO A 96 -9.61 1.59 13.30
C PRO A 96 -9.09 2.82 14.08
N GLU A 97 -9.97 3.79 14.32
CA GLU A 97 -9.69 4.89 15.24
C GLU A 97 -9.63 4.38 16.69
N ASP A 98 -9.14 5.20 17.61
CA ASP A 98 -8.92 4.76 19.01
C ASP A 98 -10.23 4.36 19.71
N ASP A 99 -11.32 5.05 19.41
CA ASP A 99 -12.65 4.76 19.95
C ASP A 99 -13.36 3.56 19.28
N GLU A 100 -12.81 3.06 18.18
CA GLU A 100 -13.33 1.89 17.46
C GLU A 100 -12.61 0.58 17.85
N MET A 101 -11.55 0.63 18.65
CA MET A 101 -10.69 -0.52 18.91
C MET A 101 -11.41 -1.71 19.57
N ASP A 102 -12.39 -1.45 20.40
CA ASP A 102 -13.13 -2.52 21.10
C ASP A 102 -14.14 -3.24 20.20
N ILE A 103 -14.46 -2.67 19.04
CA ILE A 103 -15.34 -3.25 18.03
C ILE A 103 -14.62 -3.57 16.73
N ALA A 104 -13.30 -3.52 16.71
CA ALA A 104 -12.47 -3.72 15.50
C ALA A 104 -12.82 -5.02 14.76
N TYR A 105 -13.11 -6.09 15.48
CA TYR A 105 -13.51 -7.39 14.93
C TYR A 105 -14.73 -7.32 13.98
N SER A 106 -15.62 -6.35 14.19
CA SER A 106 -16.86 -6.19 13.42
C SER A 106 -16.73 -5.21 12.25
N LEU A 107 -15.63 -4.47 12.17
CA LEU A 107 -15.43 -3.46 11.14
C LEU A 107 -14.97 -4.08 9.83
N TYR A 108 -15.38 -3.45 8.72
CA TYR A 108 -14.92 -3.75 7.38
C TYR A 108 -14.07 -2.60 6.86
N ASN A 109 -13.08 -2.92 6.00
CA ASN A 109 -12.14 -1.93 5.45
C ASN A 109 -11.30 -1.18 6.53
N LYS A 110 -11.24 -1.77 7.72
CA LYS A 110 -10.45 -1.27 8.85
C LYS A 110 -9.75 -2.39 9.64
N PRO A 111 -8.83 -3.15 9.01
CA PRO A 111 -8.51 -3.25 7.58
C PRO A 111 -9.41 -4.24 6.81
N VAL A 112 -9.18 -4.37 5.51
CA VAL A 112 -9.73 -5.46 4.70
C VAL A 112 -9.04 -6.76 5.11
N LEU A 113 -9.80 -7.72 5.60
CA LEU A 113 -9.31 -9.04 6.01
C LEU A 113 -9.39 -10.05 4.87
N TYR A 114 -8.66 -11.15 5.00
CA TYR A 114 -8.86 -12.30 4.12
C TYR A 114 -10.29 -12.82 4.28
N GLY A 115 -11.03 -12.89 3.17
CA GLY A 115 -12.46 -13.22 3.14
C GLY A 115 -13.41 -12.03 3.12
N ASP A 116 -12.91 -10.80 3.26
CA ASP A 116 -13.69 -9.58 3.10
C ASP A 116 -13.77 -9.12 1.64
N PRO A 117 -14.83 -8.41 1.26
CA PRO A 117 -14.82 -7.63 0.03
C PRO A 117 -13.73 -6.56 0.10
N ALA A 118 -13.03 -6.36 -1.02
CA ALA A 118 -12.01 -5.31 -1.18
C ALA A 118 -12.57 -4.20 -2.10
N PRO A 119 -13.23 -3.18 -1.55
CA PRO A 119 -14.04 -2.24 -2.34
C PRO A 119 -13.21 -1.39 -3.31
N ASN A 120 -11.92 -1.20 -3.03
CA ASN A 120 -11.05 -0.35 -3.83
C ASN A 120 -10.31 -1.11 -4.96
N TYR A 121 -10.45 -2.43 -5.06
CA TYR A 121 -9.76 -3.19 -6.12
C TYR A 121 -10.24 -2.80 -7.51
N GLN A 122 -11.56 -2.66 -7.71
CA GLN A 122 -12.12 -2.26 -8.99
C GLN A 122 -11.55 -0.90 -9.45
N LYS A 123 -11.48 0.07 -8.55
CA LYS A 123 -10.92 1.40 -8.85
C LYS A 123 -9.44 1.32 -9.19
N ALA A 124 -8.68 0.45 -8.53
CA ALA A 124 -7.27 0.24 -8.87
C ALA A 124 -7.11 -0.33 -10.29
N TYR A 125 -7.90 -1.33 -10.66
CA TYR A 125 -7.93 -1.86 -12.02
C TYR A 125 -8.23 -0.75 -13.03
N GLU A 126 -9.27 0.04 -12.80
CA GLU A 126 -9.65 1.16 -13.66
C GLU A 126 -8.50 2.17 -13.81
N MET A 127 -7.83 2.54 -12.72
CA MET A 127 -6.69 3.46 -12.77
C MET A 127 -5.56 2.91 -13.64
N VAL A 128 -5.20 1.63 -13.50
CA VAL A 128 -4.12 1.03 -14.29
C VAL A 128 -4.53 0.84 -15.76
N TYR A 129 -5.80 0.54 -16.03
CA TYR A 129 -6.33 0.47 -17.40
C TYR A 129 -6.24 1.81 -18.17
N THR A 130 -6.12 2.96 -17.48
CA THR A 130 -5.94 4.26 -18.15
C THR A 130 -4.54 4.49 -18.70
N LEU A 131 -3.57 3.67 -18.32
CA LEU A 131 -2.18 3.81 -18.77
C LEU A 131 -2.05 3.59 -20.28
N GLN A 132 -1.09 4.27 -20.89
CA GLN A 132 -0.74 4.21 -22.31
C GLN A 132 0.73 3.76 -22.46
N PRO A 133 1.19 3.41 -23.68
CA PRO A 133 2.56 2.93 -23.90
C PRO A 133 3.67 3.89 -23.46
N GLU A 134 3.42 5.20 -23.48
CA GLU A 134 4.36 6.23 -23.01
C GLU A 134 4.36 6.44 -21.48
N ASP A 135 3.41 5.81 -20.77
CA ASP A 135 3.25 5.99 -19.32
C ASP A 135 4.12 5.03 -18.51
N VAL A 136 4.31 5.36 -17.23
CA VAL A 136 5.09 4.57 -16.28
C VAL A 136 4.20 4.04 -15.17
N PHE A 137 4.27 2.74 -14.94
CA PHE A 137 3.76 2.08 -13.75
C PHE A 137 4.92 1.83 -12.80
N LEU A 138 5.04 2.67 -11.77
CA LEU A 138 6.13 2.65 -10.79
C LEU A 138 5.73 1.76 -9.61
N VAL A 139 6.36 0.60 -9.49
CA VAL A 139 6.07 -0.39 -8.46
C VAL A 139 7.13 -0.33 -7.37
N VAL A 140 6.73 -0.05 -6.12
CA VAL A 140 7.66 0.19 -5.02
C VAL A 140 7.38 -0.74 -3.85
N GLY A 141 8.31 -1.62 -3.54
CA GLY A 141 8.25 -2.50 -2.37
C GLY A 141 7.07 -3.47 -2.36
N CYS A 142 6.60 -3.88 -3.55
CA CYS A 142 5.48 -4.80 -3.69
C CYS A 142 5.95 -6.21 -3.96
N SER A 143 5.46 -7.17 -3.17
CA SER A 143 5.66 -8.60 -3.40
C SER A 143 5.04 -9.06 -4.73
N PHE A 144 5.67 -10.04 -5.36
CA PHE A 144 5.11 -10.76 -6.53
C PHE A 144 4.12 -11.86 -6.16
N HIS A 145 3.86 -12.09 -4.87
CA HIS A 145 3.03 -13.20 -4.38
C HIS A 145 1.59 -12.81 -4.06
N THR A 146 1.26 -11.53 -4.06
CA THR A 146 -0.10 -11.06 -3.79
C THR A 146 -0.87 -10.97 -5.10
N GLY A 147 -2.09 -11.55 -5.16
CA GLY A 147 -2.88 -11.61 -6.39
C GLY A 147 -3.08 -10.25 -7.04
N ILE A 148 -3.54 -9.25 -6.29
CA ILE A 148 -3.71 -7.88 -6.82
C ILE A 148 -2.40 -7.30 -7.37
N SER A 149 -1.26 -7.63 -6.77
CA SER A 149 0.05 -7.17 -7.21
C SER A 149 0.45 -7.76 -8.56
N VAL A 150 0.09 -9.01 -8.80
CA VAL A 150 0.26 -9.67 -10.10
C VAL A 150 -0.68 -9.07 -11.13
N ASP A 151 -1.96 -8.95 -10.80
CA ASP A 151 -2.99 -8.46 -11.70
C ASP A 151 -2.70 -7.05 -12.22
N LEU A 152 -2.32 -6.12 -11.33
CA LEU A 152 -2.02 -4.74 -11.73
C LEU A 152 -0.80 -4.65 -12.66
N ARG A 153 0.22 -5.47 -12.43
CA ARG A 153 1.38 -5.56 -13.35
C ARG A 153 0.98 -6.10 -14.73
N GLU A 154 0.16 -7.16 -14.77
CA GLU A 154 -0.31 -7.73 -16.04
C GLU A 154 -1.18 -6.74 -16.81
N ILE A 155 -2.03 -5.98 -16.14
CA ILE A 155 -2.82 -4.92 -16.76
C ILE A 155 -1.88 -3.85 -17.32
N ALA A 156 -0.96 -3.30 -16.53
CA ALA A 156 -0.01 -2.28 -16.99
C ALA A 156 0.78 -2.75 -18.20
N LYS A 157 1.26 -4.00 -18.19
CA LYS A 157 1.95 -4.63 -19.29
C LYS A 157 1.07 -4.76 -20.55
N SER A 158 -0.18 -5.18 -20.36
CA SER A 158 -1.15 -5.28 -21.47
C SER A 158 -1.48 -3.93 -22.11
N ARG A 159 -1.37 -2.85 -21.33
CA ARG A 159 -1.52 -1.46 -21.80
C ARG A 159 -0.26 -0.93 -22.50
N GLY A 160 0.84 -1.68 -22.48
CA GLY A 160 2.13 -1.28 -23.03
C GLY A 160 2.90 -0.28 -22.16
N ALA A 161 2.43 0.01 -20.95
CA ALA A 161 3.10 0.93 -20.05
C ALA A 161 4.46 0.37 -19.59
N ARG A 162 5.43 1.26 -19.38
CA ARG A 162 6.74 0.88 -18.85
C ARG A 162 6.63 0.59 -17.36
N ILE A 163 6.95 -0.63 -16.93
CA ILE A 163 7.00 -1.00 -15.52
C ILE A 163 8.41 -0.74 -15.00
N ILE A 164 8.50 0.03 -13.90
CA ILE A 164 9.75 0.26 -13.16
C ILE A 164 9.55 -0.30 -11.76
N GLU A 165 10.45 -1.21 -11.35
CA GLU A 165 10.42 -1.87 -10.06
C GLU A 165 11.48 -1.28 -9.13
N ILE A 166 11.07 -0.85 -7.93
CA ILE A 166 11.95 -0.44 -6.84
C ILE A 166 11.67 -1.35 -5.65
N GLN A 167 12.53 -2.34 -5.41
CA GLN A 167 12.33 -3.33 -4.35
C GLN A 167 13.25 -3.10 -3.14
N GLU A 168 14.28 -2.28 -3.29
CA GLU A 168 15.26 -1.97 -2.25
C GLU A 168 15.50 -0.48 -2.16
N ASP A 169 15.88 -0.01 -0.97
CA ASP A 169 16.22 1.40 -0.68
C ASP A 169 15.20 2.40 -1.27
N ALA A 170 13.92 2.15 -0.98
CA ALA A 170 12.82 2.93 -1.55
C ALA A 170 12.92 4.41 -1.19
N ALA A 171 13.40 4.75 0.02
CA ALA A 171 13.56 6.14 0.44
C ALA A 171 14.47 6.93 -0.49
N HIS A 172 15.55 6.34 -0.99
CA HIS A 172 16.47 7.00 -1.93
C HIS A 172 16.03 6.82 -3.39
N ASN A 173 15.70 5.59 -3.78
CA ASN A 173 15.49 5.23 -5.17
C ASN A 173 14.22 5.81 -5.78
N VAL A 174 13.17 6.03 -4.99
CA VAL A 174 11.92 6.65 -5.50
C VAL A 174 12.19 8.07 -5.98
N ARG A 175 12.81 8.91 -5.13
CA ARG A 175 13.14 10.30 -5.51
C ARG A 175 14.02 10.34 -6.74
N LYS A 176 15.13 9.60 -6.72
CA LYS A 176 16.06 9.54 -7.85
C LYS A 176 15.36 9.14 -9.16
N THR A 177 14.52 8.10 -9.13
CA THR A 177 13.77 7.64 -10.31
C THR A 177 12.81 8.73 -10.82
N LEU A 178 12.10 9.42 -9.93
CA LEU A 178 11.19 10.49 -10.32
C LEU A 178 11.95 11.68 -10.94
N GLU A 179 13.10 12.07 -10.38
CA GLU A 179 13.94 13.14 -10.92
C GLU A 179 14.43 12.79 -12.33
N GLU A 180 14.89 11.57 -12.55
CA GLU A 180 15.30 11.08 -13.88
C GLU A 180 14.13 11.12 -14.86
N LEU A 181 12.97 10.54 -14.52
CA LEU A 181 11.80 10.49 -15.40
C LEU A 181 11.24 11.87 -15.75
N ILE A 182 11.23 12.80 -14.80
CA ILE A 182 10.69 14.15 -14.99
C ILE A 182 11.73 15.07 -15.66
N GLY A 183 13.03 14.84 -15.38
CA GLY A 183 14.13 15.51 -16.04
C GLY A 183 14.17 15.25 -17.55
N ASP A 184 13.89 14.03 -17.97
CA ASP A 184 13.83 13.61 -19.38
C ASP A 184 12.62 14.21 -20.14
N MET A 185 11.65 14.83 -19.40
CA MET A 185 10.48 15.49 -20.00
C MET A 185 10.69 16.97 -20.34
N LYS A 186 11.83 17.55 -19.94
CA LYS A 186 12.19 18.95 -20.23
C LYS A 186 13.07 19.05 -21.46
#